data_14b966d1b9a302163870f5e942df8d99
#
_entry.id   14b966d1b9a302163870f5e942df8d99
#
_cell.length_a   1.000
_cell.length_b   1.000
_cell.length_c   1.000
_cell.angle_alpha   90.00
_cell.angle_beta   90.00
_cell.angle_gamma   90.00
#
_symmetry.space_group_name_H-M   'P 1'
#
loop_
_entity.id
_entity.type
_entity.pdbx_description
1 polymer ?
#
loop_
_entity_poly.entity_id
_entity_poly.type
_entity_poly.pdbx_seq_one_letter_code
_entity_poly.pdbx_strand_id
1 'polypeptide(L)'
;MASSGSFNTTGYDGRYLKFEWSVKSQSVENNSSIISWTLKGAGTGGSSWYRSGNFKVVINGTTVYSSATRIQLYNGTLVASGNVTIPHNSDGNKSFSASAEAGIYTVAVNCRGSASFTLPTINRYAKISSVVNFTDEGTPKVNFSNPNNSKLKITLKAGSYTITRDNVTASSSYTFSLTTSERNSLRAQTPNSNSIAVTYGVGTYIGSSVANTDTKNATMSIVNAKPTIGALTYQDTNNTTVAITGDNQEIIRNKSTVSFNIASLTALKSATLKSCKVTINGVDYPATVSGSSMSNINLNIGTINSSITLYAYVTLTDSRDNVTEANIPIYMLDWVKPTAIIKTQRENNFYNDTDLYVNALYSGLDNKNTITIQYQYKKVSDSSYSALATMQDEATVTLNLDNAYQWNIRVIVSDLLGSNTYNLTVDVGIPIVFFDRQLKATGFNCLPDKANAFMSEGLALDDLVYIGSEVLYDEFISSVAGTTTILGSYNYQMLEGLFTGIDIPTAYERAYRITAQVSTQNDNYVSVSLNNFTSSSTRTWSADTMRAIISTVIFKESDIALEPTYGYTSRNGTNLKITNSSAYEARVRNITLHAYLVKKSTSLDYSPLSAVDLSE
;
A
#
# COMPACT_ATOMS: atom_id res chain seq x y z
N MET A 1 9.88 21.89 -67.82
CA MET A 1 8.48 22.04 -67.41
C MET A 1 8.09 23.48 -67.71
N ALA A 2 7.04 23.65 -68.49
CA ALA A 2 6.66 24.97 -68.95
C ALA A 2 5.57 25.56 -68.07
N SER A 3 5.65 26.83 -67.72
CA SER A 3 4.59 27.61 -67.06
C SER A 3 3.54 28.15 -68.06
N SER A 4 3.84 28.00 -69.34
CA SER A 4 2.94 28.37 -70.44
C SER A 4 3.24 27.56 -71.70
N GLY A 5 2.36 27.59 -72.63
CA GLY A 5 2.58 26.96 -73.91
C GLY A 5 1.48 27.35 -74.92
N SER A 6 1.71 26.93 -76.16
CA SER A 6 0.75 27.20 -77.24
C SER A 6 0.86 26.14 -78.33
N PHE A 7 -0.18 26.06 -79.16
CA PHE A 7 -0.17 25.34 -80.43
C PHE A 7 -1.05 26.05 -81.40
N ASN A 8 -0.79 25.77 -82.64
CA ASN A 8 -1.63 26.23 -83.72
C ASN A 8 -2.51 25.06 -84.30
N THR A 9 -3.71 25.33 -84.70
CA THR A 9 -4.51 24.37 -85.44
C THR A 9 -4.02 24.26 -86.93
N THR A 10 -4.39 23.24 -87.64
CA THR A 10 -4.38 23.28 -89.07
C THR A 10 -5.16 24.53 -89.50
N GLY A 11 -4.82 25.06 -90.64
CA GLY A 11 -5.42 26.27 -91.18
C GLY A 11 -5.88 26.18 -92.59
N TYR A 12 -6.42 27.25 -93.13
CA TYR A 12 -6.80 27.43 -94.53
C TYR A 12 -6.33 28.84 -94.98
N ASP A 13 -5.67 28.90 -96.11
CA ASP A 13 -5.20 30.14 -96.69
C ASP A 13 -4.42 31.04 -95.70
N GLY A 14 -3.41 30.41 -95.00
CA GLY A 14 -2.54 31.08 -93.99
C GLY A 14 -3.22 31.50 -92.67
N ARG A 15 -4.48 31.11 -92.48
CA ARG A 15 -5.27 31.42 -91.26
C ARG A 15 -5.50 30.20 -90.47
N TYR A 16 -5.32 30.31 -89.13
CA TYR A 16 -5.44 29.22 -88.13
C TYR A 16 -5.91 29.73 -86.78
N LEU A 17 -6.30 28.88 -85.88
CA LEU A 17 -6.51 29.23 -84.48
C LEU A 17 -5.23 29.00 -83.70
N LYS A 18 -4.92 29.94 -82.80
CA LYS A 18 -3.86 29.77 -81.82
C LYS A 18 -4.44 29.54 -80.45
N PHE A 19 -4.15 28.43 -79.89
CA PHE A 19 -4.42 28.14 -78.48
C PHE A 19 -3.17 28.53 -77.63
N GLU A 20 -3.41 29.27 -76.58
CA GLU A 20 -2.38 29.68 -75.64
C GLU A 20 -2.86 29.35 -74.22
N TRP A 21 -1.93 28.93 -73.38
CA TRP A 21 -2.21 28.73 -71.96
C TRP A 21 -1.04 29.16 -71.09
N SER A 22 -1.35 29.47 -69.79
CA SER A 22 -0.35 29.76 -68.76
C SER A 22 -0.83 29.29 -67.40
N VAL A 23 0.07 28.91 -66.52
CA VAL A 23 -0.25 28.60 -65.11
C VAL A 23 -0.66 29.88 -64.41
N LYS A 24 -1.88 29.94 -63.94
CA LYS A 24 -2.44 31.04 -63.13
C LYS A 24 -2.07 30.89 -61.68
N SER A 25 -2.18 29.69 -61.13
CA SER A 25 -1.82 29.35 -59.73
C SER A 25 -1.64 27.85 -59.58
N GLN A 26 -0.94 27.47 -58.52
CA GLN A 26 -0.80 26.08 -58.08
C GLN A 26 -1.21 25.97 -56.62
N SER A 27 -1.93 24.93 -56.27
CA SER A 27 -2.29 24.56 -54.88
C SER A 27 -1.53 23.32 -54.47
N VAL A 28 -0.61 23.44 -53.53
CA VAL A 28 0.12 22.31 -52.91
C VAL A 28 -0.88 21.45 -52.12
N GLU A 29 -1.82 22.09 -51.45
CA GLU A 29 -2.84 21.40 -50.63
C GLU A 29 -3.73 20.49 -51.49
N ASN A 30 -4.35 21.05 -52.55
CA ASN A 30 -5.26 20.32 -53.42
C ASN A 30 -4.54 19.54 -54.51
N ASN A 31 -3.19 19.62 -54.58
CA ASN A 31 -2.37 19.00 -55.62
C ASN A 31 -2.93 19.29 -57.04
N SER A 32 -3.16 20.56 -57.35
CA SER A 32 -3.77 20.97 -58.60
C SER A 32 -3.19 22.28 -59.14
N SER A 33 -3.20 22.48 -60.43
CA SER A 33 -2.89 23.72 -61.08
C SER A 33 -4.13 24.33 -61.72
N ILE A 34 -4.30 25.63 -61.61
CA ILE A 34 -5.26 26.40 -62.40
C ILE A 34 -4.51 26.98 -63.57
N ILE A 35 -4.87 26.63 -64.78
CA ILE A 35 -4.36 27.26 -65.99
C ILE A 35 -5.38 28.23 -66.57
N SER A 36 -4.90 29.36 -67.03
CA SER A 36 -5.65 30.27 -67.91
C SER A 36 -5.37 29.88 -69.34
N TRP A 37 -6.39 29.88 -70.17
CA TRP A 37 -6.24 29.57 -71.58
C TRP A 37 -7.01 30.59 -72.45
N THR A 38 -6.51 30.76 -73.67
CA THR A 38 -7.18 31.58 -74.70
C THR A 38 -7.13 30.84 -76.01
N LEU A 39 -8.20 31.02 -76.81
CA LEU A 39 -8.27 30.62 -78.17
C LEU A 39 -8.47 31.89 -79.01
N LYS A 40 -7.60 32.12 -79.94
CA LYS A 40 -7.63 33.32 -80.79
C LYS A 40 -7.51 32.98 -82.27
N GLY A 41 -8.09 33.77 -83.13
CA GLY A 41 -7.73 33.79 -84.53
C GLY A 41 -6.32 34.23 -84.76
N ALA A 42 -5.53 33.60 -85.65
CA ALA A 42 -4.15 33.91 -85.95
C ALA A 42 -3.83 33.65 -87.43
N GLY A 43 -2.73 34.23 -87.92
CA GLY A 43 -2.27 34.05 -89.32
C GLY A 43 -2.08 35.37 -90.06
N THR A 44 -1.56 35.30 -91.29
CA THR A 44 -1.16 36.43 -92.11
C THR A 44 -2.07 36.70 -93.28
N GLY A 45 -3.13 35.95 -93.46
CA GLY A 45 -4.05 36.15 -94.56
C GLY A 45 -5.02 37.33 -94.36
N GLY A 46 -5.30 38.10 -95.30
CA GLY A 46 -6.30 39.13 -95.46
C GLY A 46 -6.89 39.82 -94.22
N SER A 47 -7.75 40.77 -94.42
CA SER A 47 -8.26 41.57 -93.29
C SER A 47 -9.28 40.84 -92.41
N SER A 48 -9.85 39.72 -92.81
CA SER A 48 -10.80 38.94 -91.99
C SER A 48 -10.79 37.46 -92.34
N TRP A 49 -11.17 36.65 -91.34
CA TRP A 49 -11.52 35.28 -91.58
C TRP A 49 -12.95 35.14 -92.10
N TYR A 50 -13.17 34.04 -92.79
CA TYR A 50 -14.56 33.61 -93.10
C TYR A 50 -15.31 33.33 -91.78
N ARG A 51 -16.62 33.42 -91.82
CA ARG A 51 -17.41 33.10 -90.65
C ARG A 51 -17.13 31.68 -90.19
N SER A 52 -16.52 31.60 -89.02
CA SER A 52 -16.17 30.34 -88.38
C SER A 52 -17.08 30.08 -87.18
N GLY A 53 -17.40 28.80 -86.91
CA GLY A 53 -18.24 28.36 -85.82
C GLY A 53 -17.88 26.93 -85.43
N ASN A 54 -18.70 26.31 -84.67
CA ASN A 54 -18.44 24.98 -84.06
C ASN A 54 -17.09 24.92 -83.38
N PHE A 55 -16.84 25.96 -82.65
CA PHE A 55 -15.61 26.02 -81.82
C PHE A 55 -15.69 25.02 -80.72
N LYS A 56 -14.59 24.30 -80.46
CA LYS A 56 -14.47 23.40 -79.34
C LYS A 56 -13.08 23.44 -78.81
N VAL A 57 -12.97 23.54 -77.52
CA VAL A 57 -11.68 23.41 -76.79
C VAL A 57 -11.83 22.27 -75.76
N VAL A 58 -10.95 21.33 -75.84
CA VAL A 58 -10.82 20.23 -74.86
C VAL A 58 -9.50 20.37 -74.16
N ILE A 59 -9.54 20.35 -72.86
CA ILE A 59 -8.31 20.40 -72.03
C ILE A 59 -8.38 19.23 -71.05
N ASN A 60 -7.32 18.43 -70.99
CA ASN A 60 -7.21 17.26 -70.11
C ASN A 60 -8.45 16.34 -70.21
N GLY A 61 -8.93 16.12 -71.44
CA GLY A 61 -10.10 15.26 -71.70
C GLY A 61 -11.48 15.92 -71.49
N THR A 62 -11.52 17.10 -70.89
CA THR A 62 -12.76 17.83 -70.59
C THR A 62 -13.01 18.92 -71.63
N THR A 63 -14.22 18.98 -72.19
CA THR A 63 -14.64 20.10 -73.07
C THR A 63 -14.80 21.33 -72.16
N VAL A 64 -13.93 22.33 -72.33
CA VAL A 64 -13.96 23.58 -71.55
C VAL A 64 -14.67 24.72 -72.26
N TYR A 65 -14.87 24.56 -73.58
CA TYR A 65 -15.62 25.50 -74.41
C TYR A 65 -16.21 24.77 -75.60
N SER A 66 -17.43 25.10 -75.88
CA SER A 66 -18.14 24.67 -77.12
C SER A 66 -19.13 25.73 -77.53
N SER A 67 -19.09 26.14 -78.78
CA SER A 67 -20.04 27.13 -79.32
C SER A 67 -20.29 26.91 -80.81
N ALA A 68 -21.52 26.89 -81.21
CA ALA A 68 -21.94 26.88 -82.63
C ALA A 68 -22.07 28.28 -83.24
N THR A 69 -21.85 29.33 -82.40
CA THR A 69 -21.97 30.73 -82.85
C THR A 69 -20.97 31.04 -83.94
N ARG A 70 -21.39 31.58 -85.01
CA ARG A 70 -20.54 31.97 -86.12
C ARG A 70 -20.03 33.41 -85.91
N ILE A 71 -18.73 33.58 -85.87
CA ILE A 71 -18.09 34.86 -85.73
C ILE A 71 -17.11 35.13 -86.90
N GLN A 72 -16.95 36.38 -87.22
CA GLN A 72 -15.95 36.83 -88.19
C GLN A 72 -14.61 36.94 -87.42
N LEU A 73 -13.59 36.18 -87.80
CA LEU A 73 -12.29 36.19 -87.13
C LEU A 73 -11.29 37.10 -87.84
N TYR A 74 -10.51 37.79 -87.10
CA TYR A 74 -9.35 38.55 -87.51
C TYR A 74 -8.10 38.01 -86.72
N ASN A 75 -6.93 38.34 -87.19
CA ASN A 75 -5.74 38.06 -86.43
C ASN A 75 -5.85 38.78 -85.08
N GLY A 76 -5.70 37.97 -83.94
CA GLY A 76 -5.89 38.46 -82.60
C GLY A 76 -7.33 38.43 -82.06
N THR A 77 -8.35 38.16 -82.88
CA THR A 77 -9.72 38.05 -82.34
C THR A 77 -9.85 36.96 -81.31
N LEU A 78 -10.23 37.32 -80.10
CA LEU A 78 -10.47 36.39 -79.00
C LEU A 78 -11.74 35.59 -79.30
N VAL A 79 -11.64 34.27 -79.39
CA VAL A 79 -12.78 33.37 -79.57
C VAL A 79 -13.34 33.01 -78.19
N ALA A 80 -12.46 32.61 -77.30
CA ALA A 80 -12.85 32.24 -75.98
C ALA A 80 -11.62 32.28 -75.07
N SER A 81 -11.88 32.40 -73.78
CA SER A 81 -10.87 32.32 -72.73
C SER A 81 -11.48 31.74 -71.45
N GLY A 82 -10.71 31.18 -70.60
CA GLY A 82 -11.21 30.64 -69.33
C GLY A 82 -10.08 30.15 -68.43
N ASN A 83 -10.50 29.60 -67.32
CA ASN A 83 -9.62 28.90 -66.40
C ASN A 83 -10.09 27.45 -66.27
N VAL A 84 -9.16 26.56 -66.10
CA VAL A 84 -9.46 25.16 -65.79
C VAL A 84 -8.53 24.63 -64.72
N THR A 85 -9.08 23.88 -63.78
CA THR A 85 -8.31 23.23 -62.74
C THR A 85 -7.89 21.85 -63.23
N ILE A 86 -6.60 21.58 -63.20
CA ILE A 86 -6.01 20.29 -63.58
C ILE A 86 -5.42 19.63 -62.35
N PRO A 87 -5.97 18.51 -61.88
CA PRO A 87 -5.37 17.74 -60.79
C PRO A 87 -4.08 17.07 -61.26
N HIS A 88 -3.03 17.13 -60.40
CA HIS A 88 -1.78 16.46 -60.64
C HIS A 88 -1.81 15.00 -60.12
N ASN A 89 -0.89 14.19 -60.58
CA ASN A 89 -0.66 12.84 -60.06
C ASN A 89 -0.19 12.93 -58.59
N SER A 90 -0.21 11.79 -57.89
CA SER A 90 0.17 11.73 -56.46
C SER A 90 1.59 12.24 -56.19
N ASP A 91 2.51 12.14 -57.15
CA ASP A 91 3.89 12.63 -57.10
C ASP A 91 4.01 14.14 -57.42
N GLY A 92 2.93 14.81 -57.75
CA GLY A 92 2.92 16.22 -58.08
C GLY A 92 3.23 16.54 -59.55
N ASN A 93 3.55 15.55 -60.38
CA ASN A 93 3.73 15.71 -61.81
C ASN A 93 2.42 15.66 -62.56
N LYS A 94 2.33 16.36 -63.69
CA LYS A 94 1.16 16.29 -64.55
C LYS A 94 1.50 16.66 -65.97
N SER A 95 1.20 15.75 -66.88
CA SER A 95 1.03 16.08 -68.29
C SER A 95 -0.42 16.16 -68.67
N PHE A 96 -0.76 17.06 -69.52
CA PHE A 96 -2.14 17.18 -70.03
C PHE A 96 -2.12 17.45 -71.54
N SER A 97 -3.16 17.07 -72.21
CA SER A 97 -3.40 17.39 -73.61
C SER A 97 -4.40 18.53 -73.72
N ALA A 98 -4.18 19.36 -74.73
CA ALA A 98 -5.19 20.33 -75.16
C ALA A 98 -5.43 20.17 -76.63
N SER A 99 -6.66 20.34 -77.03
CA SER A 99 -7.06 20.40 -78.45
C SER A 99 -8.03 21.51 -78.70
N ALA A 100 -8.00 22.06 -79.91
CA ALA A 100 -8.93 23.07 -80.39
C ALA A 100 -9.38 22.74 -81.80
N GLU A 101 -10.65 23.00 -82.08
CA GLU A 101 -11.18 22.84 -83.37
C GLU A 101 -12.21 23.95 -83.72
N ALA A 102 -12.38 24.25 -85.01
CA ALA A 102 -13.43 25.09 -85.53
C ALA A 102 -13.78 24.69 -86.98
N GLY A 103 -15.00 24.91 -87.38
CA GLY A 103 -15.42 24.77 -88.77
C GLY A 103 -15.38 26.10 -89.47
N ILE A 104 -14.82 26.13 -90.71
CA ILE A 104 -14.85 27.28 -91.57
C ILE A 104 -15.95 27.03 -92.58
N TYR A 105 -17.12 27.66 -92.38
CA TYR A 105 -18.36 27.36 -93.12
C TYR A 105 -18.36 27.73 -94.61
N THR A 106 -17.55 28.68 -94.99
CA THR A 106 -17.50 29.13 -96.41
C THR A 106 -16.71 28.18 -97.32
N VAL A 107 -15.84 27.32 -96.74
CA VAL A 107 -15.01 26.38 -97.51
C VAL A 107 -15.10 24.92 -96.99
N ALA A 108 -16.04 24.65 -96.10
CA ALA A 108 -16.29 23.34 -95.48
C ALA A 108 -14.99 22.66 -94.87
N VAL A 109 -14.07 23.45 -94.37
CA VAL A 109 -12.83 23.01 -93.80
C VAL A 109 -12.88 23.09 -92.28
N ASN A 110 -12.36 22.08 -91.62
CA ASN A 110 -12.20 22.07 -90.16
C ASN A 110 -10.74 22.34 -89.78
N CYS A 111 -10.54 23.38 -89.01
CA CYS A 111 -9.24 23.65 -88.33
C CYS A 111 -9.16 22.79 -87.08
N ARG A 112 -8.14 21.99 -86.95
CA ARG A 112 -7.89 21.15 -85.75
C ARG A 112 -6.44 21.20 -85.36
N GLY A 113 -6.21 21.16 -84.05
CA GLY A 113 -4.85 21.07 -83.53
C GLY A 113 -4.88 20.52 -82.08
N SER A 114 -3.84 19.93 -81.73
CA SER A 114 -3.64 19.45 -80.35
C SER A 114 -2.18 19.42 -80.01
N ALA A 115 -1.88 19.52 -78.70
CA ALA A 115 -0.55 19.31 -78.17
C ALA A 115 -0.64 18.79 -76.74
N SER A 116 0.42 18.14 -76.33
CA SER A 116 0.61 17.74 -74.93
C SER A 116 1.62 18.62 -74.26
N PHE A 117 1.38 18.93 -73.03
CA PHE A 117 2.16 19.85 -72.20
C PHE A 117 2.41 19.20 -70.85
N THR A 118 3.52 19.59 -70.19
CA THR A 118 3.84 19.15 -68.81
C THR A 118 3.87 20.39 -67.92
N LEU A 119 3.01 20.40 -66.91
CA LEU A 119 2.91 21.47 -65.93
C LEU A 119 4.15 21.46 -65.00
N PRO A 120 4.48 22.62 -64.38
CA PRO A 120 5.47 22.65 -63.30
C PRO A 120 5.04 21.71 -62.18
N THR A 121 5.96 20.93 -61.68
CA THR A 121 5.74 19.97 -60.61
C THR A 121 5.31 20.68 -59.32
N ILE A 122 4.27 20.19 -58.69
CA ILE A 122 3.89 20.62 -57.36
C ILE A 122 4.67 19.79 -56.35
N ASN A 123 5.52 20.44 -55.54
CA ASN A 123 6.25 19.76 -54.49
C ASN A 123 5.29 19.16 -53.43
N ARG A 124 5.30 17.85 -53.33
CA ARG A 124 4.48 17.15 -52.35
C ARG A 124 5.31 16.91 -51.10
N TYR A 125 4.86 17.53 -50.00
CA TYR A 125 5.52 17.34 -48.71
C TYR A 125 5.08 16.04 -48.05
N ALA A 126 5.97 15.44 -47.31
CA ALA A 126 5.63 14.27 -46.47
C ALA A 126 4.60 14.70 -45.40
N LYS A 127 3.62 13.81 -45.16
CA LYS A 127 2.60 14.01 -44.14
C LYS A 127 2.51 12.80 -43.22
N ILE A 128 2.43 13.03 -41.93
CA ILE A 128 2.28 11.96 -40.93
C ILE A 128 0.84 11.40 -41.04
N SER A 129 0.72 10.13 -41.35
CA SER A 129 -0.54 9.41 -41.32
C SER A 129 -0.90 8.97 -39.91
N SER A 130 0.03 8.36 -39.18
CA SER A 130 -0.16 7.94 -37.80
C SER A 130 1.14 7.94 -37.01
N VAL A 131 1.01 8.03 -35.69
CA VAL A 131 2.08 7.84 -34.72
C VAL A 131 1.64 6.80 -33.70
N VAL A 132 2.60 6.16 -33.05
CA VAL A 132 2.35 5.10 -32.07
C VAL A 132 2.84 5.57 -30.70
N ASN A 133 1.99 5.42 -29.68
CA ASN A 133 2.44 5.52 -28.30
C ASN A 133 3.47 4.42 -28.03
N PHE A 134 4.45 4.70 -27.20
CA PHE A 134 5.50 3.74 -26.90
C PHE A 134 5.93 3.83 -25.43
N THR A 135 6.60 2.78 -24.96
CA THR A 135 7.24 2.79 -23.65
C THR A 135 8.68 3.25 -23.77
N ASP A 136 9.27 3.73 -22.70
CA ASP A 136 10.69 4.16 -22.65
C ASP A 136 11.67 3.05 -23.04
N GLU A 137 11.24 1.78 -22.96
CA GLU A 137 12.00 0.59 -23.39
C GLU A 137 11.64 0.16 -24.83
N GLY A 138 10.56 0.67 -25.36
CA GLY A 138 10.03 0.36 -26.67
C GLY A 138 10.75 1.05 -27.83
N THR A 139 10.14 0.94 -29.00
CA THR A 139 10.68 1.46 -30.28
C THR A 139 9.70 2.47 -30.86
N PRO A 140 10.00 3.79 -30.80
CA PRO A 140 9.14 4.81 -31.41
C PRO A 140 9.03 4.63 -32.93
N LYS A 141 7.81 4.77 -33.45
CA LYS A 141 7.56 4.65 -34.88
C LYS A 141 6.61 5.75 -35.36
N VAL A 142 6.92 6.31 -36.50
CA VAL A 142 6.06 7.27 -37.23
C VAL A 142 5.75 6.71 -38.62
N ASN A 143 4.48 6.71 -38.99
CA ASN A 143 4.03 6.38 -40.33
C ASN A 143 3.67 7.67 -41.07
N PHE A 144 4.01 7.76 -42.34
CA PHE A 144 3.79 8.95 -43.15
C PHE A 144 3.64 8.59 -44.63
N SER A 145 3.18 9.53 -45.42
CA SER A 145 3.22 9.49 -46.87
C SER A 145 4.38 10.40 -47.33
N ASN A 146 5.24 9.90 -48.24
CA ASN A 146 6.33 10.66 -48.89
C ASN A 146 6.21 10.50 -50.42
N PRO A 147 5.28 11.20 -51.08
CA PRO A 147 4.91 10.94 -52.46
C PRO A 147 6.05 11.14 -53.47
N ASN A 148 6.97 12.04 -53.14
CA ASN A 148 8.12 12.35 -54.02
C ASN A 148 9.39 11.61 -53.66
N ASN A 149 9.31 10.66 -52.69
CA ASN A 149 10.50 9.98 -52.14
C ASN A 149 11.63 10.95 -51.73
N SER A 150 11.23 12.16 -51.28
CA SER A 150 12.17 13.18 -50.81
C SER A 150 12.96 12.69 -49.62
N LYS A 151 14.17 13.19 -49.41
CA LYS A 151 14.89 13.05 -48.16
C LYS A 151 14.12 13.72 -47.03
N LEU A 152 14.16 13.13 -45.86
CA LEU A 152 13.37 13.58 -44.70
C LEU A 152 14.30 13.92 -43.53
N LYS A 153 13.90 14.94 -42.78
CA LYS A 153 14.37 15.19 -41.42
C LYS A 153 13.30 14.67 -40.45
N ILE A 154 13.63 13.61 -39.72
CA ILE A 154 12.68 13.00 -38.79
C ILE A 154 13.11 13.34 -37.38
N THR A 155 12.18 13.88 -36.59
CA THR A 155 12.42 14.30 -35.21
C THR A 155 11.45 13.61 -34.26
N LEU A 156 11.94 13.35 -33.04
CA LEU A 156 11.17 12.94 -31.87
C LEU A 156 11.52 13.89 -30.73
N LYS A 157 10.57 14.68 -30.28
CA LYS A 157 10.76 15.68 -29.23
C LYS A 157 9.95 15.30 -28.00
N ALA A 158 10.59 15.33 -26.82
CA ALA A 158 9.94 15.25 -25.52
C ALA A 158 10.46 16.41 -24.64
N GLY A 159 9.57 17.21 -24.08
CA GLY A 159 9.99 18.40 -23.33
C GLY A 159 10.93 19.30 -24.12
N SER A 160 12.12 19.52 -23.59
CA SER A 160 13.19 20.31 -24.27
C SER A 160 14.12 19.45 -25.13
N TYR A 161 14.09 18.13 -25.00
CA TYR A 161 15.00 17.24 -25.71
C TYR A 161 14.42 16.80 -27.06
N THR A 162 15.27 16.83 -28.10
CA THR A 162 14.90 16.45 -29.47
C THR A 162 15.93 15.49 -30.05
N ILE A 163 15.46 14.36 -30.50
CA ILE A 163 16.23 13.39 -31.31
C ILE A 163 15.97 13.74 -32.77
N THR A 164 17.04 13.89 -33.54
CA THR A 164 16.98 14.23 -34.97
C THR A 164 17.64 13.12 -35.79
N ARG A 165 17.02 12.77 -36.89
CA ARG A 165 17.57 11.91 -37.96
C ARG A 165 17.45 12.64 -39.27
N ASP A 166 18.61 13.05 -39.81
CA ASP A 166 18.69 13.82 -41.02
C ASP A 166 18.90 12.96 -42.26
N ASN A 167 18.48 13.46 -43.42
CA ASN A 167 18.65 12.83 -44.73
C ASN A 167 18.09 11.42 -44.82
N VAL A 168 17.04 11.14 -44.05
CA VAL A 168 16.40 9.80 -44.04
C VAL A 168 15.71 9.54 -45.38
N THR A 169 15.99 8.38 -45.97
CA THR A 169 15.30 7.88 -47.18
C THR A 169 14.29 6.83 -46.74
N ALA A 170 13.00 7.23 -46.72
CA ALA A 170 11.91 6.34 -46.35
C ALA A 170 10.62 6.78 -47.06
N SER A 171 9.80 5.84 -47.51
CA SER A 171 8.58 6.09 -48.27
C SER A 171 7.32 6.17 -47.42
N SER A 172 7.22 5.40 -46.34
CA SER A 172 5.98 5.22 -45.60
C SER A 172 6.10 5.21 -44.08
N SER A 173 7.27 4.93 -43.52
CA SER A 173 7.47 4.89 -42.07
C SER A 173 8.94 5.02 -41.67
N TYR A 174 9.15 5.42 -40.41
CA TYR A 174 10.46 5.39 -39.80
C TYR A 174 10.36 4.87 -38.37
N THR A 175 11.23 3.94 -38.03
CA THR A 175 11.37 3.39 -36.68
C THR A 175 12.67 3.89 -36.07
N PHE A 176 12.60 4.49 -34.90
CA PHE A 176 13.78 5.00 -34.18
C PHE A 176 14.49 3.86 -33.46
N SER A 177 15.74 3.60 -33.82
CA SER A 177 16.66 2.86 -32.96
C SER A 177 17.25 3.85 -31.97
N LEU A 178 16.77 3.79 -30.71
CA LEU A 178 17.22 4.68 -29.64
C LEU A 178 18.46 4.10 -28.95
N THR A 179 19.47 4.90 -28.80
CA THR A 179 20.64 4.60 -27.97
C THR A 179 20.27 4.68 -26.48
N THR A 180 21.08 4.10 -25.60
CA THR A 180 20.91 4.21 -24.14
C THR A 180 20.93 5.68 -23.69
N SER A 181 21.82 6.50 -24.26
CA SER A 181 21.90 7.94 -23.95
C SER A 181 20.62 8.68 -24.33
N GLU A 182 20.08 8.41 -25.53
CA GLU A 182 18.82 9.02 -25.98
C GLU A 182 17.64 8.61 -25.10
N ARG A 183 17.55 7.34 -24.71
CA ARG A 183 16.52 6.86 -23.76
C ARG A 183 16.64 7.57 -22.42
N ASN A 184 17.84 7.73 -21.88
CA ASN A 184 18.05 8.40 -20.61
C ASN A 184 17.69 9.90 -20.72
N SER A 185 18.02 10.56 -21.84
CA SER A 185 17.65 11.94 -22.09
C SER A 185 16.13 12.14 -22.20
N LEU A 186 15.42 11.19 -22.83
CA LEU A 186 13.95 11.19 -22.88
C LEU A 186 13.35 11.00 -21.47
N ARG A 187 13.88 10.05 -20.68
CA ARG A 187 13.45 9.80 -19.28
C ARG A 187 13.64 11.02 -18.40
N ALA A 188 14.73 11.74 -18.60
CA ALA A 188 15.05 12.97 -17.86
C ALA A 188 14.04 14.11 -18.11
N GLN A 189 13.25 14.05 -19.19
CA GLN A 189 12.19 15.03 -19.45
C GLN A 189 10.93 14.80 -18.61
N THR A 190 10.85 13.68 -17.90
CA THR A 190 9.69 13.33 -17.08
C THR A 190 10.09 12.69 -15.74
N PRO A 191 10.82 13.43 -14.88
CA PRO A 191 11.27 12.89 -13.60
C PRO A 191 10.13 12.64 -12.59
N ASN A 192 9.00 13.34 -12.75
CA ASN A 192 7.89 13.37 -11.79
C ASN A 192 6.57 12.76 -12.34
N SER A 193 6.62 12.08 -13.48
CA SER A 193 5.44 11.45 -14.07
C SER A 193 5.83 10.17 -14.79
N ASN A 194 4.92 9.19 -14.81
CA ASN A 194 5.09 7.95 -15.55
C ASN A 194 4.73 8.07 -17.04
N SER A 195 4.45 9.29 -17.53
CA SER A 195 4.21 9.54 -18.95
C SER A 195 4.55 10.96 -19.34
N ILE A 196 4.86 11.15 -20.63
CA ILE A 196 5.09 12.46 -21.22
C ILE A 196 4.57 12.50 -22.65
N ALA A 197 4.00 13.64 -23.02
CA ALA A 197 3.66 13.89 -24.42
C ALA A 197 4.95 14.05 -25.25
N VAL A 198 4.98 13.38 -26.39
CA VAL A 198 6.06 13.47 -27.37
C VAL A 198 5.51 13.96 -28.70
N THR A 199 6.33 14.70 -29.44
CA THR A 199 5.97 15.21 -30.77
C THR A 199 6.88 14.58 -31.80
N TYR A 200 6.29 13.84 -32.74
CA TYR A 200 6.99 13.44 -33.96
C TYR A 200 6.95 14.56 -34.98
N GLY A 201 8.06 14.78 -35.66
CA GLY A 201 8.15 15.69 -36.79
C GLY A 201 8.71 14.99 -38.02
N VAL A 202 8.12 15.27 -39.19
CA VAL A 202 8.60 14.81 -40.49
C VAL A 202 8.77 16.02 -41.39
N GLY A 203 10.01 16.47 -41.51
CA GLY A 203 10.42 17.58 -42.37
C GLY A 203 10.83 17.08 -43.76
N THR A 204 10.34 17.72 -44.82
CA THR A 204 10.65 17.36 -46.23
C THR A 204 11.77 18.26 -46.73
N TYR A 205 12.87 17.66 -47.20
CA TYR A 205 13.93 18.40 -47.86
C TYR A 205 13.58 18.71 -49.31
N ILE A 206 13.78 20.00 -49.70
CA ILE A 206 13.84 20.44 -51.09
C ILE A 206 15.20 21.07 -51.28
N GLY A 207 16.06 20.41 -52.07
CA GLY A 207 17.49 20.76 -52.11
C GLY A 207 18.14 20.48 -50.78
N SER A 208 18.80 21.49 -50.23
CA SER A 208 19.52 21.41 -48.93
C SER A 208 18.72 21.88 -47.73
N SER A 209 17.50 22.39 -47.95
CA SER A 209 16.71 23.02 -46.89
C SER A 209 15.43 22.21 -46.59
N VAL A 210 15.02 22.20 -45.33
CA VAL A 210 13.71 21.64 -44.93
C VAL A 210 12.63 22.66 -45.31
N ALA A 211 11.83 22.32 -46.31
CA ALA A 211 10.80 23.22 -46.86
C ALA A 211 9.47 23.18 -46.11
N ASN A 212 9.15 22.08 -45.48
CA ASN A 212 7.97 21.93 -44.66
C ASN A 212 8.18 20.84 -43.62
N THR A 213 7.57 20.96 -42.46
CA THR A 213 7.57 19.96 -41.40
C THR A 213 6.14 19.71 -40.93
N ASP A 214 5.69 18.46 -41.00
CA ASP A 214 4.43 18.02 -40.41
C ASP A 214 4.70 17.41 -39.03
N THR A 215 3.78 17.63 -38.07
CA THR A 215 3.96 17.16 -36.70
C THR A 215 2.73 16.46 -36.17
N LYS A 216 2.93 15.46 -35.28
CA LYS A 216 1.84 14.76 -34.61
C LYS A 216 2.29 14.29 -33.23
N ASN A 217 1.38 14.39 -32.26
CA ASN A 217 1.67 14.03 -30.86
C ASN A 217 1.34 12.57 -30.58
N ALA A 218 2.09 11.99 -29.66
CA ALA A 218 1.90 10.69 -29.07
C ALA A 218 2.30 10.74 -27.59
N THR A 219 2.24 9.63 -26.90
CA THR A 219 2.66 9.51 -25.50
C THR A 219 3.78 8.50 -25.37
N MET A 220 4.81 8.87 -24.63
CA MET A 220 5.81 7.95 -24.09
C MET A 220 5.45 7.64 -22.64
N SER A 221 5.40 6.35 -22.28
CA SER A 221 5.18 5.87 -20.92
C SER A 221 6.47 5.29 -20.33
N ILE A 222 6.72 5.55 -19.06
CA ILE A 222 7.83 4.95 -18.30
C ILE A 222 7.32 3.67 -17.65
N VAL A 223 7.96 2.56 -17.94
CA VAL A 223 7.61 1.23 -17.39
C VAL A 223 8.76 0.69 -16.54
N ASN A 224 8.52 -0.31 -15.70
CA ASN A 224 9.54 -0.96 -14.87
C ASN A 224 10.40 0.05 -14.09
N ALA A 225 9.75 1.06 -13.50
CA ALA A 225 10.42 2.20 -12.89
C ALA A 225 10.28 2.26 -11.36
N LYS A 226 9.79 1.19 -10.72
CA LYS A 226 9.68 1.16 -9.24
C LYS A 226 11.06 1.35 -8.62
N PRO A 227 11.19 2.19 -7.58
CA PRO A 227 12.45 2.35 -6.88
C PRO A 227 12.90 1.03 -6.24
N THR A 228 14.16 0.92 -5.89
CA THR A 228 14.73 -0.29 -5.28
C THR A 228 15.22 0.00 -3.87
N ILE A 229 15.01 -0.97 -2.98
CA ILE A 229 15.49 -1.00 -1.60
C ILE A 229 16.58 -2.06 -1.53
N GLY A 230 17.74 -1.69 -1.01
CA GLY A 230 18.86 -2.60 -0.75
C GLY A 230 18.65 -3.43 0.51
N ALA A 231 19.72 -4.10 0.96
CA ALA A 231 19.66 -4.93 2.15
C ALA A 231 19.22 -4.13 3.38
N LEU A 232 18.36 -4.76 4.19
CA LEU A 232 17.87 -4.24 5.45
C LEU A 232 18.59 -4.96 6.58
N THR A 233 19.04 -4.22 7.58
CA THR A 233 19.64 -4.79 8.79
C THR A 233 19.24 -3.97 10.01
N TYR A 234 19.28 -4.57 11.18
CA TYR A 234 19.10 -3.87 12.44
C TYR A 234 20.12 -4.37 13.45
N GLN A 235 20.35 -3.61 14.49
CA GLN A 235 21.20 -4.03 15.61
C GLN A 235 20.80 -3.33 16.90
N ASP A 236 20.99 -4.03 17.98
CA ASP A 236 21.03 -3.44 19.32
C ASP A 236 22.33 -2.66 19.49
N THR A 237 22.23 -1.42 19.90
CA THR A 237 23.39 -0.55 20.19
C THR A 237 23.61 -0.36 21.70
N ASN A 238 22.79 -0.97 22.54
CA ASN A 238 22.95 -0.93 23.99
C ASN A 238 23.95 -2.00 24.45
N ASN A 239 25.13 -1.59 24.85
CA ASN A 239 26.19 -2.49 25.25
C ASN A 239 25.81 -3.45 26.41
N THR A 240 24.89 -3.04 27.29
CA THR A 240 24.42 -3.88 28.39
C THR A 240 23.61 -5.05 27.89
N THR A 241 22.65 -4.80 27.02
CA THR A 241 21.78 -5.84 26.45
C THR A 241 22.56 -6.75 25.51
N VAL A 242 23.44 -6.20 24.68
CA VAL A 242 24.34 -6.97 23.81
C VAL A 242 25.27 -7.88 24.62
N ALA A 243 25.76 -7.40 25.76
CA ALA A 243 26.61 -8.25 26.67
C ALA A 243 25.81 -9.42 27.26
N ILE A 244 24.51 -9.25 27.50
CA ILE A 244 23.63 -10.30 28.02
C ILE A 244 23.28 -11.31 26.93
N THR A 245 22.85 -10.83 25.75
CA THR A 245 22.45 -11.71 24.67
C THR A 245 23.62 -12.39 23.97
N GLY A 246 24.78 -11.73 23.93
CA GLY A 246 25.94 -12.14 23.14
C GLY A 246 25.74 -11.92 21.63
N ASP A 247 24.59 -11.34 21.20
CA ASP A 247 24.23 -11.08 19.81
C ASP A 247 23.48 -9.74 19.71
N ASN A 248 23.94 -8.87 18.82
CA ASN A 248 23.29 -7.60 18.58
C ASN A 248 22.05 -7.69 17.67
N GLN A 249 21.71 -8.88 17.18
CA GLN A 249 20.48 -9.15 16.41
C GLN A 249 19.32 -9.61 17.32
N GLU A 250 19.57 -9.86 18.59
CA GLU A 250 18.57 -10.21 19.59
C GLU A 250 18.19 -8.97 20.41
N ILE A 251 16.95 -8.58 20.34
CA ILE A 251 16.43 -7.35 20.94
C ILE A 251 15.68 -7.69 22.23
N ILE A 252 16.09 -7.12 23.33
CA ILE A 252 15.40 -7.28 24.62
C ILE A 252 14.34 -6.18 24.75
N ARG A 253 13.09 -6.60 24.97
CA ARG A 253 11.92 -5.72 25.18
C ARG A 253 12.22 -4.60 26.18
N ASN A 254 11.93 -3.34 25.79
CA ASN A 254 12.09 -2.13 26.61
C ASN A 254 13.51 -1.88 27.15
N LYS A 255 14.53 -2.62 26.69
CA LYS A 255 15.91 -2.50 27.18
C LYS A 255 16.91 -2.23 26.07
N SER A 256 16.80 -2.95 24.97
CA SER A 256 17.66 -2.74 23.81
C SER A 256 17.39 -1.39 23.16
N THR A 257 18.42 -0.81 22.57
CA THR A 257 18.32 0.40 21.73
C THR A 257 18.57 0.00 20.29
N VAL A 258 17.52 0.00 19.48
CA VAL A 258 17.57 -0.51 18.11
C VAL A 258 18.01 0.58 17.14
N SER A 259 19.03 0.29 16.35
CA SER A 259 19.41 1.03 15.15
C SER A 259 19.04 0.19 13.93
N PHE A 260 18.39 0.80 12.95
CA PHE A 260 17.97 0.17 11.71
C PHE A 260 18.74 0.76 10.53
N ASN A 261 19.27 -0.08 9.64
CA ASN A 261 20.03 0.35 8.48
C ASN A 261 19.38 -0.13 7.19
N ILE A 262 19.32 0.77 6.22
CA ILE A 262 18.98 0.47 4.82
C ILE A 262 20.25 0.68 4.00
N ALA A 263 20.79 -0.39 3.41
CA ALA A 263 22.06 -0.35 2.69
C ALA A 263 22.05 0.61 1.50
N SER A 264 20.94 0.65 0.77
CA SER A 264 20.77 1.59 -0.35
C SER A 264 19.31 1.81 -0.71
N LEU A 265 19.03 2.98 -1.23
CA LEU A 265 17.76 3.36 -1.87
C LEU A 265 18.09 3.92 -3.25
N THR A 266 17.38 3.48 -4.28
CA THR A 266 17.61 3.98 -5.65
C THR A 266 16.29 4.18 -6.38
N ALA A 267 16.06 5.40 -6.85
CA ALA A 267 15.03 5.72 -7.80
C ALA A 267 15.51 5.43 -9.22
N LEU A 268 14.67 4.81 -10.04
CA LEU A 268 15.05 4.37 -11.37
C LEU A 268 14.66 5.37 -12.47
N LYS A 269 15.33 5.27 -13.62
CA LYS A 269 14.94 5.94 -14.87
C LYS A 269 14.75 7.46 -14.73
N SER A 270 15.70 8.13 -14.09
CA SER A 270 15.73 9.59 -13.87
C SER A 270 14.64 10.11 -12.89
N ALA A 271 13.98 9.25 -12.14
CA ALA A 271 13.23 9.69 -10.98
C ALA A 271 14.16 10.07 -9.83
N THR A 272 13.62 10.74 -8.82
CA THR A 272 14.29 11.03 -7.55
C THR A 272 13.55 10.36 -6.39
N LEU A 273 14.24 10.18 -5.30
CA LEU A 273 13.64 9.70 -4.06
C LEU A 273 12.69 10.78 -3.51
N LYS A 274 11.45 10.41 -3.19
CA LYS A 274 10.42 11.32 -2.67
C LYS A 274 10.23 11.15 -1.17
N SER A 275 10.06 9.92 -0.71
CA SER A 275 9.92 9.61 0.71
C SER A 275 10.34 8.18 0.99
N CYS A 276 10.85 7.96 2.20
CA CYS A 276 11.10 6.64 2.74
C CYS A 276 10.71 6.63 4.22
N LYS A 277 10.07 5.56 4.66
CA LYS A 277 9.78 5.34 6.07
C LYS A 277 9.95 3.89 6.44
N VAL A 278 10.31 3.66 7.70
CA VAL A 278 10.32 2.34 8.32
C VAL A 278 9.19 2.30 9.34
N THR A 279 8.31 1.34 9.25
CA THR A 279 7.21 1.14 10.20
C THR A 279 7.51 -0.09 11.05
N ILE A 280 7.57 0.08 12.37
CA ILE A 280 7.82 -0.98 13.35
C ILE A 280 6.77 -0.84 14.45
N ASN A 281 6.05 -1.92 14.73
CA ASN A 281 4.99 -1.92 15.75
C ASN A 281 3.99 -0.76 15.60
N GLY A 282 3.60 -0.45 14.34
CA GLY A 282 2.67 0.64 14.03
C GLY A 282 3.24 2.06 14.12
N VAL A 283 4.53 2.22 14.50
CA VAL A 283 5.20 3.52 14.59
C VAL A 283 6.02 3.75 13.32
N ASP A 284 5.85 4.93 12.73
CA ASP A 284 6.57 5.35 11.54
C ASP A 284 7.87 6.11 11.89
N TYR A 285 8.97 5.68 11.33
CA TYR A 285 10.29 6.31 11.41
C TYR A 285 10.67 6.84 10.02
N PRO A 286 10.47 8.12 9.74
CA PRO A 286 10.78 8.69 8.45
C PRO A 286 12.30 8.81 8.25
N ALA A 287 12.77 8.38 7.08
CA ALA A 287 14.13 8.62 6.62
C ALA A 287 14.16 9.88 5.74
N THR A 288 15.12 10.76 5.97
CA THR A 288 15.37 11.88 5.07
C THR A 288 16.00 11.35 3.78
N VAL A 289 15.35 11.60 2.65
CA VAL A 289 15.82 11.15 1.34
C VAL A 289 15.97 12.30 0.37
N SER A 290 16.96 12.19 -0.54
CA SER A 290 17.21 13.18 -1.59
C SER A 290 17.95 12.57 -2.78
N GLY A 291 17.88 13.22 -3.93
CA GLY A 291 18.55 12.77 -5.14
C GLY A 291 17.96 11.50 -5.73
N SER A 292 18.72 10.83 -6.58
CA SER A 292 18.30 9.59 -7.25
C SER A 292 18.74 8.32 -6.51
N SER A 293 19.70 8.41 -5.60
CA SER A 293 20.17 7.28 -4.80
C SER A 293 20.80 7.73 -3.49
N MET A 294 20.69 6.89 -2.48
CA MET A 294 21.34 7.05 -1.17
C MET A 294 21.86 5.71 -0.68
N SER A 295 22.85 5.74 0.19
CA SER A 295 23.43 4.55 0.80
C SER A 295 23.61 4.72 2.31
N ASN A 296 23.62 3.61 3.04
CA ASN A 296 23.86 3.56 4.48
C ASN A 296 22.95 4.48 5.29
N ILE A 297 21.63 4.37 5.07
CA ILE A 297 20.62 5.16 5.80
C ILE A 297 20.42 4.50 7.17
N ASN A 298 20.85 5.19 8.21
CA ASN A 298 20.71 4.73 9.59
C ASN A 298 19.58 5.48 10.29
N LEU A 299 18.69 4.73 10.91
CA LEU A 299 17.58 5.25 11.70
C LEU A 299 17.72 4.78 13.14
N ASN A 300 17.63 5.72 14.06
CA ASN A 300 17.54 5.39 15.48
C ASN A 300 16.08 5.09 15.81
N ILE A 301 15.78 3.83 16.06
CA ILE A 301 14.43 3.36 16.43
C ILE A 301 14.20 3.55 17.93
N GLY A 302 15.26 3.46 18.74
CA GLY A 302 15.16 3.49 20.20
C GLY A 302 14.74 2.14 20.77
N THR A 303 14.00 2.16 21.88
CA THR A 303 13.51 0.96 22.54
C THR A 303 12.19 0.48 21.92
N ILE A 304 12.03 -0.84 21.83
CA ILE A 304 10.81 -1.47 21.32
C ILE A 304 10.10 -2.19 22.45
N ASN A 305 8.80 -1.93 22.60
CA ASN A 305 7.95 -2.63 23.57
C ASN A 305 7.12 -3.70 22.81
N SER A 306 7.67 -4.90 22.71
CA SER A 306 6.95 -6.06 22.16
C SER A 306 7.50 -7.33 22.81
N SER A 307 6.60 -8.25 23.12
CA SER A 307 6.92 -9.60 23.62
C SER A 307 7.08 -10.64 22.51
N ILE A 308 6.80 -10.26 21.25
CA ILE A 308 6.84 -11.15 20.09
C ILE A 308 7.75 -10.58 19.01
N THR A 309 8.22 -11.45 18.12
CA THR A 309 8.94 -11.05 16.92
C THR A 309 8.07 -10.11 16.06
N LEU A 310 8.66 -8.99 15.68
CA LEU A 310 8.02 -7.97 14.85
C LEU A 310 8.59 -8.00 13.43
N TYR A 311 7.93 -7.28 12.53
CA TYR A 311 8.49 -6.96 11.21
C TYR A 311 8.73 -5.45 11.11
N ALA A 312 9.91 -5.09 10.61
CA ALA A 312 10.18 -3.75 10.14
C ALA A 312 9.78 -3.67 8.67
N TYR A 313 8.78 -2.86 8.33
CA TYR A 313 8.32 -2.63 6.97
C TYR A 313 8.92 -1.33 6.45
N VAL A 314 9.61 -1.39 5.33
CA VAL A 314 10.18 -0.23 4.66
C VAL A 314 9.33 0.10 3.45
N THR A 315 8.80 1.32 3.38
CA THR A 315 8.05 1.83 2.24
C THR A 315 8.85 2.96 1.60
N LEU A 316 9.21 2.79 0.33
CA LEU A 316 9.95 3.75 -0.47
C LEU A 316 9.07 4.25 -1.62
N THR A 317 8.98 5.57 -1.76
CA THR A 317 8.25 6.23 -2.85
C THR A 317 9.21 7.11 -3.65
N ASP A 318 9.13 7.04 -4.98
CA ASP A 318 9.87 7.92 -5.88
C ASP A 318 9.06 9.17 -6.29
N SER A 319 9.67 10.06 -7.06
CA SER A 319 9.05 11.30 -7.54
C SER A 319 7.91 11.09 -8.53
N ARG A 320 7.74 9.89 -9.06
CA ARG A 320 6.62 9.47 -9.93
C ARG A 320 5.50 8.76 -9.16
N ASP A 321 5.57 8.73 -7.82
CA ASP A 321 4.66 8.01 -6.93
C ASP A 321 4.67 6.48 -7.11
N ASN A 322 5.75 5.91 -7.66
CA ASN A 322 5.94 4.48 -7.64
C ASN A 322 6.40 4.05 -6.25
N VAL A 323 5.79 2.99 -5.72
CA VAL A 323 6.06 2.48 -4.38
C VAL A 323 6.73 1.12 -4.47
N THR A 324 7.72 0.92 -3.60
CA THR A 324 8.34 -0.38 -3.32
C THR A 324 8.34 -0.61 -1.82
N GLU A 325 8.01 -1.81 -1.42
CA GLU A 325 8.00 -2.25 -0.03
C GLU A 325 8.98 -3.41 0.17
N ALA A 326 9.59 -3.43 1.34
CA ALA A 326 10.45 -4.50 1.80
C ALA A 326 10.27 -4.67 3.31
N ASN A 327 10.57 -5.84 3.86
CA ASN A 327 10.52 -6.06 5.30
C ASN A 327 11.63 -7.01 5.77
N ILE A 328 11.88 -6.97 7.08
CA ILE A 328 12.79 -7.87 7.78
C ILE A 328 12.20 -8.18 9.16
N PRO A 329 12.26 -9.43 9.67
CA PRO A 329 11.87 -9.74 11.03
C PRO A 329 12.87 -9.13 12.03
N ILE A 330 12.37 -8.64 13.16
CA ILE A 330 13.13 -8.21 14.34
C ILE A 330 12.86 -9.23 15.44
N TYR A 331 13.88 -9.97 15.83
CA TYR A 331 13.75 -10.99 16.86
C TYR A 331 13.74 -10.35 18.25
N MET A 332 12.65 -10.59 18.98
CA MET A 332 12.43 -10.01 20.31
C MET A 332 12.58 -11.08 21.39
N LEU A 333 13.30 -10.73 22.43
CA LEU A 333 13.34 -11.46 23.70
C LEU A 333 12.44 -10.72 24.69
N ASP A 334 11.43 -11.42 25.18
CA ASP A 334 10.48 -10.83 26.14
C ASP A 334 11.14 -10.69 27.50
N TRP A 335 11.26 -9.46 27.97
CA TRP A 335 11.72 -9.16 29.31
C TRP A 335 10.63 -8.44 30.09
N VAL A 336 10.36 -8.96 31.26
CA VAL A 336 9.56 -8.31 32.28
C VAL A 336 10.40 -8.18 33.56
N LYS A 337 10.13 -7.11 34.29
CA LYS A 337 10.83 -6.86 35.55
C LYS A 337 10.60 -8.03 36.50
N PRO A 338 11.65 -8.56 37.16
CA PRO A 338 11.51 -9.72 38.05
C PRO A 338 10.53 -9.43 39.19
N THR A 339 9.69 -10.40 39.47
CA THR A 339 8.74 -10.38 40.59
C THR A 339 8.95 -11.60 41.49
N ALA A 340 8.30 -11.65 42.63
CA ALA A 340 8.38 -12.81 43.49
C ALA A 340 7.09 -13.04 44.26
N ILE A 341 6.81 -14.31 44.50
CA ILE A 341 5.85 -14.76 45.52
C ILE A 341 6.65 -14.96 46.80
N ILE A 342 6.32 -14.22 47.85
CA ILE A 342 7.03 -14.24 49.10
C ILE A 342 6.05 -14.63 50.19
N LYS A 343 6.46 -15.58 51.01
CA LYS A 343 5.69 -16.03 52.17
C LYS A 343 6.55 -15.97 53.39
N THR A 344 5.98 -15.53 54.50
CA THR A 344 6.61 -15.58 55.81
C THR A 344 5.66 -16.25 56.79
N GLN A 345 6.21 -17.14 57.59
CA GLN A 345 5.41 -17.84 58.60
C GLN A 345 6.25 -18.12 59.83
N ARG A 346 5.78 -17.66 60.97
CA ARG A 346 6.33 -18.14 62.25
C ARG A 346 5.93 -19.57 62.50
N GLU A 347 6.86 -20.38 63.01
CA GLU A 347 6.51 -21.72 63.44
C GLU A 347 5.43 -21.63 64.54
N ASN A 348 4.35 -22.40 64.35
CA ASN A 348 3.13 -22.39 65.20
C ASN A 348 2.56 -20.99 65.44
N ASN A 349 2.85 -20.03 64.57
CA ASN A 349 2.45 -18.61 64.67
C ASN A 349 2.96 -17.93 65.99
N PHE A 350 3.88 -18.53 66.69
CA PHE A 350 4.34 -18.06 68.00
C PHE A 350 5.85 -18.09 68.17
N TYR A 351 6.55 -19.15 67.73
CA TYR A 351 8.00 -19.31 68.00
C TYR A 351 8.86 -18.25 67.27
N ASN A 352 10.11 -18.11 67.73
CA ASN A 352 11.05 -17.19 67.11
C ASN A 352 11.41 -17.60 65.68
N ASP A 353 11.46 -18.89 65.42
CA ASP A 353 11.78 -19.39 64.08
C ASP A 353 10.68 -19.01 63.11
N THR A 354 11.09 -18.27 62.08
CA THR A 354 10.22 -17.67 61.07
C THR A 354 10.77 -18.04 59.71
N ASP A 355 9.99 -18.78 58.98
CA ASP A 355 10.32 -19.15 57.59
C ASP A 355 10.05 -18.01 56.64
N LEU A 356 11.03 -17.72 55.81
CA LEU A 356 10.96 -16.84 54.67
C LEU A 356 11.11 -17.69 53.41
N TYR A 357 10.04 -17.86 52.65
CA TYR A 357 10.02 -18.51 51.35
C TYR A 357 9.93 -17.48 50.24
N VAL A 358 10.76 -17.65 49.21
CA VAL A 358 10.75 -16.78 48.03
C VAL A 358 10.77 -17.65 46.78
N ASN A 359 9.82 -17.41 45.90
CA ASN A 359 9.79 -17.96 44.55
C ASN A 359 9.79 -16.78 43.58
N ALA A 360 10.88 -16.61 42.83
CA ALA A 360 11.09 -15.52 41.91
C ALA A 360 10.56 -15.88 40.51
N LEU A 361 9.88 -14.90 39.92
CA LEU A 361 9.43 -14.97 38.55
C LEU A 361 10.22 -13.96 37.74
N TYR A 362 10.96 -14.41 36.73
CA TYR A 362 11.79 -13.55 35.89
C TYR A 362 11.88 -14.06 34.45
N SER A 363 12.27 -13.20 33.55
CA SER A 363 12.49 -13.56 32.14
C SER A 363 13.89 -14.16 32.00
N GLY A 364 13.96 -15.43 31.65
CA GLY A 364 15.24 -16.15 31.50
C GLY A 364 16.04 -15.75 30.26
N LEU A 365 15.42 -15.10 29.27
CA LEU A 365 16.06 -14.64 28.03
C LEU A 365 16.88 -15.77 27.37
N ASP A 366 16.26 -16.90 27.10
CA ASP A 366 16.91 -18.10 26.56
C ASP A 366 18.15 -18.58 27.38
N ASN A 367 18.01 -18.56 28.68
CA ASN A 367 19.05 -18.90 29.68
C ASN A 367 20.24 -17.91 29.75
N LYS A 368 20.08 -16.70 29.23
CA LYS A 368 21.11 -15.64 29.26
C LYS A 368 20.94 -14.69 30.44
N ASN A 369 19.82 -14.74 31.13
CA ASN A 369 19.52 -13.94 32.30
C ASN A 369 19.57 -14.81 33.58
N THR A 370 19.96 -14.22 34.67
CA THR A 370 20.07 -14.91 35.97
C THR A 370 19.38 -14.10 37.04
N ILE A 371 18.84 -14.80 38.04
CA ILE A 371 18.18 -14.18 39.19
C ILE A 371 19.08 -14.19 40.42
N THR A 372 19.01 -13.12 41.17
CA THR A 372 19.65 -13.00 42.50
C THR A 372 18.60 -12.55 43.50
N ILE A 373 18.48 -13.30 44.59
CA ILE A 373 17.54 -13.01 45.67
C ILE A 373 18.32 -12.67 46.90
N GLN A 374 18.06 -11.52 47.47
CA GLN A 374 18.67 -11.02 48.67
C GLN A 374 17.60 -10.62 49.68
N TYR A 375 17.90 -10.77 50.95
CA TYR A 375 17.01 -10.35 52.02
C TYR A 375 17.80 -9.72 53.17
N GLN A 376 17.10 -8.91 53.97
CA GLN A 376 17.55 -8.31 55.22
C GLN A 376 16.33 -8.06 56.10
N TYR A 377 16.54 -7.98 57.39
CA TYR A 377 15.45 -7.79 58.35
C TYR A 377 15.87 -6.86 59.50
N LYS A 378 14.87 -6.27 60.17
CA LYS A 378 15.06 -5.43 61.35
C LYS A 378 13.80 -5.47 62.20
N LYS A 379 13.95 -5.20 63.52
CA LYS A 379 12.78 -4.85 64.35
C LYS A 379 12.15 -3.56 63.80
N VAL A 380 10.85 -3.41 63.91
CA VAL A 380 10.17 -2.18 63.45
C VAL A 380 10.74 -0.95 64.18
N SER A 381 11.13 -1.10 65.46
CA SER A 381 11.77 -0.05 66.28
C SER A 381 13.20 0.33 65.86
N ASP A 382 13.89 -0.53 65.10
CA ASP A 382 15.30 -0.31 64.78
C ASP A 382 15.43 0.64 63.57
N SER A 383 16.50 1.45 63.60
CA SER A 383 16.78 2.40 62.53
C SER A 383 17.43 1.74 61.30
N SER A 384 18.13 0.59 61.45
CA SER A 384 18.87 -0.06 60.37
C SER A 384 18.48 -1.52 60.22
N TYR A 385 18.60 -2.01 58.98
CA TYR A 385 18.44 -3.42 58.64
C TYR A 385 19.73 -4.23 59.02
N SER A 386 19.55 -5.54 59.15
CA SER A 386 20.66 -6.49 59.20
C SER A 386 21.55 -6.40 57.95
N ALA A 387 22.70 -7.04 57.98
CA ALA A 387 23.49 -7.26 56.77
C ALA A 387 22.62 -7.96 55.70
N LEU A 388 22.88 -7.61 54.46
CA LEU A 388 22.21 -8.22 53.29
C LEU A 388 22.70 -9.66 53.11
N ALA A 389 21.79 -10.61 53.07
CA ALA A 389 22.06 -12.02 52.87
C ALA A 389 21.44 -12.50 51.54
N THR A 390 21.99 -13.55 50.93
CA THR A 390 21.47 -14.17 49.71
C THR A 390 20.72 -15.46 50.02
N MET A 391 19.76 -15.81 49.19
CA MET A 391 19.07 -17.09 49.24
C MET A 391 18.86 -17.65 47.83
N GLN A 392 18.61 -18.94 47.73
CA GLN A 392 18.27 -19.57 46.45
C GLN A 392 16.81 -19.34 46.13
N ASP A 393 16.49 -19.41 44.85
CA ASP A 393 15.12 -19.41 44.37
C ASP A 393 14.36 -20.67 44.80
N GLU A 394 13.05 -20.56 45.04
CA GLU A 394 12.21 -21.64 45.57
C GLU A 394 12.69 -22.24 46.91
N ALA A 395 13.52 -21.52 47.63
CA ALA A 395 14.04 -21.98 48.90
C ALA A 395 13.36 -21.30 50.09
N THR A 396 13.45 -21.97 51.23
CA THR A 396 13.05 -21.42 52.54
C THR A 396 14.29 -21.15 53.38
N VAL A 397 14.33 -20.00 53.99
CA VAL A 397 15.35 -19.65 55.01
C VAL A 397 14.63 -19.39 56.32
N THR A 398 15.06 -20.09 57.38
CA THR A 398 14.51 -19.88 58.72
C THR A 398 15.29 -18.75 59.41
N LEU A 399 14.59 -17.70 59.80
CA LEU A 399 15.10 -16.54 60.52
C LEU A 399 14.73 -16.66 61.99
N ASN A 400 15.68 -16.44 62.87
CA ASN A 400 15.36 -16.38 64.31
C ASN A 400 14.94 -14.95 64.69
N LEU A 401 13.65 -14.70 64.72
CA LEU A 401 13.03 -13.39 64.97
C LEU A 401 12.32 -13.45 66.34
N ASP A 402 12.85 -12.78 67.33
CA ASP A 402 12.27 -12.69 68.68
C ASP A 402 10.75 -12.38 68.59
N ASN A 403 9.92 -13.27 69.08
CA ASN A 403 8.47 -13.24 68.98
C ASN A 403 7.80 -12.11 69.78
N ALA A 404 8.52 -11.48 70.69
CA ALA A 404 8.04 -10.32 71.44
C ALA A 404 8.02 -9.03 70.62
N TYR A 405 8.59 -9.02 69.41
CA TYR A 405 8.69 -7.82 68.57
C TYR A 405 8.11 -8.07 67.20
N GLN A 406 7.64 -6.96 66.61
CA GLN A 406 7.29 -6.90 65.20
C GLN A 406 8.56 -6.64 64.37
N TRP A 407 8.68 -7.34 63.25
CA TRP A 407 9.84 -7.29 62.37
C TRP A 407 9.46 -6.86 60.97
N ASN A 408 10.32 -6.06 60.33
CA ASN A 408 10.26 -5.78 58.90
C ASN A 408 11.30 -6.64 58.17
N ILE A 409 10.87 -7.38 57.15
CA ILE A 409 11.74 -8.11 56.24
C ILE A 409 11.70 -7.39 54.90
N ARG A 410 12.86 -7.12 54.33
CA ARG A 410 13.01 -6.58 52.99
C ARG A 410 13.63 -7.68 52.13
N VAL A 411 12.94 -7.99 51.00
CA VAL A 411 13.45 -8.93 50.00
C VAL A 411 13.70 -8.15 48.72
N ILE A 412 14.88 -8.34 48.11
CA ILE A 412 15.29 -7.74 46.86
C ILE A 412 15.47 -8.87 45.86
N VAL A 413 14.70 -8.84 44.79
CA VAL A 413 14.81 -9.80 43.70
C VAL A 413 15.35 -9.06 42.49
N SER A 414 16.51 -9.49 42.00
CA SER A 414 17.24 -8.79 40.92
C SER A 414 17.61 -9.75 39.80
N ASP A 415 17.43 -9.34 38.58
CA ASP A 415 18.07 -9.95 37.44
C ASP A 415 19.13 -9.01 36.84
N LEU A 416 19.72 -9.36 35.70
CA LEU A 416 20.75 -8.54 35.05
C LEU A 416 20.24 -7.19 34.54
N LEU A 417 18.91 -6.99 34.43
CA LEU A 417 18.29 -5.84 33.83
C LEU A 417 17.42 -5.01 34.76
N GLY A 418 17.09 -5.51 35.93
CA GLY A 418 16.28 -4.78 36.88
C GLY A 418 16.08 -5.49 38.21
N SER A 419 15.45 -4.81 39.15
CA SER A 419 15.18 -5.36 40.48
C SER A 419 13.87 -4.86 41.05
N ASN A 420 13.23 -5.67 41.87
CA ASN A 420 12.10 -5.30 42.72
C ASN A 420 12.44 -5.49 44.19
N THR A 421 11.88 -4.63 45.00
CA THR A 421 12.04 -4.68 46.47
C THR A 421 10.68 -4.86 47.10
N TYR A 422 10.58 -5.85 47.97
CA TYR A 422 9.40 -6.18 48.74
C TYR A 422 9.66 -5.93 50.21
N ASN A 423 8.70 -5.35 50.90
CA ASN A 423 8.76 -5.16 52.35
C ASN A 423 7.60 -5.92 52.98
N LEU A 424 7.90 -6.79 53.91
CA LEU A 424 6.94 -7.59 54.64
C LEU A 424 7.05 -7.26 56.10
N THR A 425 5.97 -7.42 56.81
CA THR A 425 5.95 -7.28 58.28
C THR A 425 5.61 -8.64 58.87
N VAL A 426 6.36 -9.04 59.84
CA VAL A 426 6.11 -10.22 60.67
C VAL A 426 5.67 -9.71 62.03
N ASP A 427 4.46 -10.00 62.38
CA ASP A 427 3.89 -9.54 63.66
C ASP A 427 4.47 -10.27 64.87
N VAL A 428 4.14 -9.79 66.04
CA VAL A 428 4.45 -10.46 67.30
C VAL A 428 3.89 -11.89 67.30
N GLY A 429 4.58 -12.78 67.98
CA GLY A 429 4.16 -14.17 67.99
C GLY A 429 2.81 -14.37 68.71
N ILE A 430 1.83 -14.91 67.97
CA ILE A 430 0.54 -15.30 68.52
C ILE A 430 0.31 -16.75 68.15
N PRO A 431 0.15 -17.68 69.13
CA PRO A 431 0.01 -19.09 68.82
C PRO A 431 -1.31 -19.37 68.07
N ILE A 432 -1.28 -20.29 67.10
CA ILE A 432 -2.49 -20.73 66.37
C ILE A 432 -3.54 -21.26 67.35
N VAL A 433 -3.09 -22.02 68.33
CA VAL A 433 -3.91 -22.47 69.48
C VAL A 433 -3.10 -22.22 70.74
N PHE A 434 -3.64 -21.47 71.67
CA PHE A 434 -3.04 -21.19 72.95
C PHE A 434 -3.94 -21.62 74.08
N PHE A 435 -3.45 -22.46 75.00
CA PHE A 435 -4.13 -22.88 76.20
C PHE A 435 -3.59 -22.11 77.40
N ASP A 436 -4.31 -21.08 77.86
CA ASP A 436 -3.95 -20.38 79.06
C ASP A 436 -4.44 -21.13 80.29
N ARG A 437 -3.47 -21.63 81.04
CA ARG A 437 -3.75 -22.44 82.22
C ARG A 437 -4.24 -21.59 83.41
N GLN A 438 -3.82 -20.31 83.48
CA GLN A 438 -4.24 -19.45 84.55
C GLN A 438 -5.64 -18.91 84.32
N LEU A 439 -5.90 -18.50 83.11
CA LEU A 439 -7.24 -18.05 82.71
C LEU A 439 -8.20 -19.20 82.43
N LYS A 440 -7.69 -20.44 82.34
CA LYS A 440 -8.50 -21.60 81.92
C LYS A 440 -9.21 -21.33 80.59
N ALA A 441 -8.51 -20.72 79.67
CA ALA A 441 -9.06 -20.28 78.43
C ALA A 441 -8.25 -20.84 77.25
N THR A 442 -8.88 -20.95 76.08
CA THR A 442 -8.23 -21.36 74.84
C THR A 442 -8.39 -20.24 73.83
N GLY A 443 -7.28 -19.78 73.23
CA GLY A 443 -7.29 -18.85 72.10
C GLY A 443 -6.93 -19.54 70.80
N PHE A 444 -7.65 -19.23 69.75
CA PHE A 444 -7.29 -19.52 68.36
C PHE A 444 -6.87 -18.21 67.67
N ASN A 445 -5.65 -18.15 67.15
CA ASN A 445 -5.05 -16.97 66.57
C ASN A 445 -5.06 -15.73 67.49
N CYS A 446 -5.19 -15.95 68.77
CA CYS A 446 -5.11 -14.92 69.81
C CYS A 446 -4.64 -15.47 71.13
N LEU A 447 -4.05 -14.58 71.99
CA LEU A 447 -3.87 -14.88 73.39
C LEU A 447 -5.17 -14.60 74.13
N PRO A 448 -5.69 -15.56 74.93
CA PRO A 448 -6.89 -15.29 75.72
C PRO A 448 -6.66 -14.18 76.75
N ASP A 449 -7.57 -13.23 76.79
CA ASP A 449 -7.57 -12.09 77.72
C ASP A 449 -8.71 -12.21 78.75
N LYS A 450 -9.54 -13.26 78.67
CA LYS A 450 -10.68 -13.51 79.53
C LYS A 450 -10.62 -14.92 80.12
N ALA A 451 -10.89 -15.02 81.42
CA ALA A 451 -10.96 -16.32 82.11
C ALA A 451 -12.18 -17.15 81.64
N ASN A 452 -11.97 -18.47 81.58
CA ASN A 452 -12.98 -19.46 81.17
C ASN A 452 -13.58 -19.21 79.78
N ALA A 453 -12.76 -18.66 78.87
CA ALA A 453 -13.19 -18.33 77.52
C ALA A 453 -12.59 -19.25 76.49
N PHE A 454 -13.34 -19.43 75.41
CA PHE A 454 -12.87 -19.95 74.15
C PHE A 454 -12.90 -18.77 73.17
N MET A 455 -11.73 -18.30 72.79
CA MET A 455 -11.57 -17.07 72.00
C MET A 455 -11.00 -17.42 70.63
N SER A 456 -11.50 -16.78 69.62
CA SER A 456 -10.97 -16.92 68.27
C SER A 456 -11.02 -15.55 67.57
N GLU A 457 -9.88 -15.05 67.10
CA GLU A 457 -9.92 -14.00 66.08
C GLU A 457 -10.20 -14.64 64.72
N GLY A 458 -11.38 -14.42 64.32
CA GLY A 458 -12.04 -14.62 63.07
C GLY A 458 -11.42 -15.55 62.01
N LEU A 459 -12.00 -16.74 61.81
CA LEU A 459 -12.03 -17.36 60.49
C LEU A 459 -13.01 -16.55 59.64
N ALA A 460 -12.58 -15.43 59.14
CA ALA A 460 -13.28 -14.75 58.06
C ALA A 460 -12.88 -15.43 56.76
N LEU A 461 -13.75 -16.29 56.24
CA LEU A 461 -13.67 -16.60 54.84
C LEU A 461 -13.98 -15.34 54.08
N ASP A 462 -13.11 -14.93 53.17
CA ASP A 462 -13.36 -13.81 52.28
C ASP A 462 -14.70 -13.95 51.61
N ASP A 463 -15.39 -12.86 51.34
CA ASP A 463 -16.69 -12.87 50.66
C ASP A 463 -16.67 -13.59 49.32
N LEU A 464 -15.47 -13.79 48.75
CA LEU A 464 -15.19 -14.49 47.50
C LEU A 464 -13.96 -15.38 47.66
N VAL A 465 -14.14 -16.70 47.49
CA VAL A 465 -13.04 -17.68 47.58
C VAL A 465 -12.84 -18.35 46.23
N TYR A 466 -11.67 -18.23 45.65
CA TYR A 466 -11.32 -18.93 44.40
C TYR A 466 -11.11 -20.41 44.67
N ILE A 467 -11.76 -21.26 43.88
CA ILE A 467 -11.73 -22.73 44.01
C ILE A 467 -10.82 -23.36 42.97
N GLY A 468 -10.88 -22.91 41.73
CA GLY A 468 -10.09 -23.47 40.65
C GLY A 468 -10.58 -23.01 39.28
N SER A 469 -9.96 -23.54 38.24
CA SER A 469 -10.40 -23.30 36.88
C SER A 469 -10.24 -24.52 35.99
N GLU A 470 -11.06 -24.60 34.94
CA GLU A 470 -11.01 -25.61 33.91
C GLU A 470 -10.95 -24.93 32.54
N VAL A 471 -10.05 -25.36 31.67
CA VAL A 471 -9.98 -24.92 30.28
C VAL A 471 -11.04 -25.68 29.49
N LEU A 472 -12.06 -24.97 29.02
CA LEU A 472 -13.15 -25.56 28.24
C LEU A 472 -12.74 -25.76 26.77
N TYR A 473 -11.95 -24.85 26.24
CA TYR A 473 -11.41 -24.91 24.87
C TYR A 473 -10.03 -24.29 24.83
N ASP A 474 -9.05 -25.03 24.34
CA ASP A 474 -7.66 -24.58 24.16
C ASP A 474 -7.31 -24.31 22.70
N GLU A 475 -8.02 -24.95 21.75
CA GLU A 475 -7.79 -24.76 20.33
C GLU A 475 -8.42 -23.47 19.79
N PHE A 476 -7.93 -23.02 18.62
CA PHE A 476 -8.52 -21.87 17.93
C PHE A 476 -9.92 -22.20 17.40
N ILE A 477 -10.87 -21.37 17.74
CA ILE A 477 -12.21 -21.38 17.17
C ILE A 477 -12.37 -20.15 16.30
N SER A 478 -12.60 -20.36 15.00
CA SER A 478 -12.95 -19.28 14.07
C SER A 478 -14.46 -19.05 14.09
N SER A 479 -14.86 -17.80 14.29
CA SER A 479 -16.26 -17.38 14.19
C SER A 479 -16.46 -16.53 12.94
N VAL A 480 -17.39 -16.95 12.09
CA VAL A 480 -17.70 -16.26 10.83
C VAL A 480 -18.37 -14.92 11.11
N ALA A 481 -18.09 -13.93 10.25
CA ALA A 481 -18.65 -12.60 10.31
C ALA A 481 -20.19 -12.60 10.45
N GLY A 482 -20.72 -11.81 11.38
CA GLY A 482 -22.17 -11.65 11.60
C GLY A 482 -22.88 -12.89 12.16
N THR A 483 -22.16 -13.90 12.67
CA THR A 483 -22.76 -15.15 13.15
C THR A 483 -22.59 -15.36 14.64
N THR A 484 -23.44 -16.23 15.20
CA THR A 484 -23.28 -16.78 16.56
C THR A 484 -22.93 -18.26 16.45
N THR A 485 -21.77 -18.63 16.99
CA THR A 485 -21.31 -20.02 17.06
C THR A 485 -21.64 -20.61 18.43
N ILE A 486 -22.40 -21.71 18.49
CA ILE A 486 -22.67 -22.43 19.72
C ILE A 486 -21.59 -23.50 19.86
N LEU A 487 -20.79 -23.44 20.92
CA LEU A 487 -19.69 -24.36 21.18
C LEU A 487 -20.12 -25.64 21.88
N GLY A 488 -21.28 -25.63 22.50
CA GLY A 488 -21.86 -26.80 23.18
C GLY A 488 -22.86 -26.37 24.24
N SER A 489 -23.67 -27.37 24.68
CA SER A 489 -24.52 -27.21 25.84
C SER A 489 -23.77 -27.75 27.05
N TYR A 490 -23.38 -26.87 27.94
CA TYR A 490 -22.82 -27.27 29.23
C TYR A 490 -23.97 -27.50 30.18
N ASN A 491 -24.14 -28.75 30.63
CA ASN A 491 -25.12 -29.02 31.63
C ASN A 491 -24.62 -28.53 33.00
N TYR A 492 -25.55 -28.33 33.91
CA TYR A 492 -25.27 -27.87 35.26
C TYR A 492 -24.25 -28.76 36.00
N GLN A 493 -24.24 -30.07 35.73
CA GLN A 493 -23.31 -31.03 36.32
C GLN A 493 -21.85 -30.77 35.95
N MET A 494 -21.58 -30.26 34.76
CA MET A 494 -20.23 -29.88 34.36
C MET A 494 -19.75 -28.65 35.13
N LEU A 495 -20.63 -27.66 35.34
CA LEU A 495 -20.31 -26.48 36.17
C LEU A 495 -20.07 -26.87 37.63
N GLU A 496 -20.78 -27.86 38.15
CA GLU A 496 -20.61 -28.40 39.50
C GLU A 496 -19.32 -29.20 39.67
N GLY A 497 -18.75 -29.74 38.58
CA GLY A 497 -17.58 -30.62 38.60
C GLY A 497 -16.37 -30.00 39.29
N LEU A 498 -16.14 -28.70 39.13
CA LEU A 498 -15.08 -27.95 39.80
C LEU A 498 -15.21 -27.89 41.33
N PHE A 499 -16.39 -28.22 41.89
CA PHE A 499 -16.66 -28.22 43.30
C PHE A 499 -16.71 -29.63 43.89
N THR A 500 -16.31 -30.66 43.12
CA THR A 500 -16.31 -32.04 43.58
C THR A 500 -15.42 -32.22 44.81
N GLY A 501 -15.97 -32.77 45.87
CA GLY A 501 -15.25 -32.96 47.14
C GLY A 501 -15.14 -31.71 48.02
N ILE A 502 -15.75 -30.60 47.62
CA ILE A 502 -15.79 -29.35 48.41
C ILE A 502 -17.10 -29.30 49.19
N ASP A 503 -17.03 -29.24 50.51
CA ASP A 503 -18.19 -28.98 51.38
C ASP A 503 -18.50 -27.49 51.36
N ILE A 504 -19.65 -27.11 50.78
CA ILE A 504 -20.06 -25.72 50.62
C ILE A 504 -20.83 -25.26 51.84
N PRO A 505 -20.31 -24.33 52.64
CA PRO A 505 -21.01 -23.83 53.80
C PRO A 505 -22.36 -23.23 53.42
N THR A 506 -23.37 -23.37 54.28
CA THR A 506 -24.75 -22.92 54.01
C THR A 506 -24.91 -21.43 53.69
N ALA A 507 -23.97 -20.61 54.17
CA ALA A 507 -23.92 -19.16 53.87
C ALA A 507 -23.31 -18.84 52.50
N TYR A 508 -22.78 -19.84 51.78
CA TYR A 508 -22.13 -19.65 50.50
C TYR A 508 -22.91 -20.32 49.37
N GLU A 509 -22.64 -19.88 48.17
CA GLU A 509 -23.10 -20.49 46.93
C GLU A 509 -21.97 -20.52 45.92
N ARG A 510 -22.09 -21.31 44.85
CA ARG A 510 -21.16 -21.37 43.73
C ARG A 510 -21.26 -20.11 42.90
N ALA A 511 -20.12 -19.65 42.42
CA ALA A 511 -20.04 -18.55 41.47
C ALA A 511 -19.01 -18.88 40.38
N TYR A 512 -19.17 -18.26 39.24
CA TYR A 512 -18.39 -18.58 38.05
C TYR A 512 -17.94 -17.31 37.33
N ARG A 513 -16.84 -17.45 36.59
CA ARG A 513 -16.32 -16.43 35.67
C ARG A 513 -15.78 -17.12 34.43
N ILE A 514 -15.99 -16.57 33.25
CA ILE A 514 -15.42 -17.08 32.01
C ILE A 514 -14.41 -16.07 31.49
N THR A 515 -13.26 -16.57 31.06
CA THR A 515 -12.24 -15.79 30.37
C THR A 515 -11.97 -16.42 29.01
N ALA A 516 -11.62 -15.60 28.00
CA ALA A 516 -11.20 -16.07 26.69
C ALA A 516 -10.20 -15.12 26.06
N GLN A 517 -9.27 -15.66 25.30
CA GLN A 517 -8.38 -14.88 24.45
C GLN A 517 -9.03 -14.66 23.10
N VAL A 518 -9.03 -13.42 22.59
CA VAL A 518 -9.68 -13.07 21.32
C VAL A 518 -8.75 -12.30 20.40
N SER A 519 -8.98 -12.46 19.10
CA SER A 519 -8.37 -11.66 18.04
C SER A 519 -9.41 -11.35 16.98
N THR A 520 -9.47 -10.11 16.51
CA THR A 520 -10.39 -9.65 15.46
C THR A 520 -9.65 -8.75 14.47
N GLN A 521 -10.17 -8.63 13.24
CA GLN A 521 -9.72 -7.62 12.28
C GLN A 521 -10.62 -6.39 12.38
N ASN A 522 -10.01 -5.20 12.46
CA ASN A 522 -10.71 -3.90 12.57
C ASN A 522 -11.62 -3.77 13.82
N ASP A 523 -12.26 -2.61 14.03
CA ASP A 523 -13.11 -2.31 15.19
C ASP A 523 -14.34 -3.23 15.26
N ASN A 524 -14.15 -4.42 15.80
CA ASN A 524 -15.13 -5.46 15.77
C ASN A 524 -15.54 -5.93 17.15
N TYR A 525 -16.81 -6.22 17.29
CA TYR A 525 -17.40 -6.70 18.50
C TYR A 525 -17.44 -8.23 18.51
N VAL A 526 -16.71 -8.85 19.45
CA VAL A 526 -16.76 -10.28 19.74
C VAL A 526 -17.16 -10.46 21.20
N SER A 527 -18.10 -11.35 21.43
CA SER A 527 -18.48 -11.73 22.79
C SER A 527 -18.42 -13.22 23.01
N VAL A 528 -18.03 -13.61 24.21
CA VAL A 528 -18.17 -14.97 24.73
C VAL A 528 -19.19 -14.92 25.84
N SER A 529 -20.21 -15.74 25.75
CA SER A 529 -21.32 -15.75 26.71
C SER A 529 -21.67 -17.15 27.17
N LEU A 530 -22.05 -17.25 28.42
CA LEU A 530 -22.69 -18.40 29.02
C LEU A 530 -24.05 -17.95 29.52
N ASN A 531 -25.15 -18.41 28.92
CA ASN A 531 -26.49 -17.88 29.13
C ASN A 531 -26.56 -16.36 28.96
N ASN A 532 -26.98 -15.63 30.00
CA ASN A 532 -27.12 -14.18 30.01
C ASN A 532 -25.84 -13.44 30.40
N PHE A 533 -24.76 -14.18 30.71
CA PHE A 533 -23.49 -13.60 31.12
C PHE A 533 -22.59 -13.45 29.91
N THR A 534 -22.35 -12.23 29.50
CA THR A 534 -21.60 -11.90 28.29
C THR A 534 -20.38 -11.07 28.62
N SER A 535 -19.26 -11.42 28.04
CA SER A 535 -18.07 -10.60 27.98
C SER A 535 -17.77 -10.23 26.53
N SER A 536 -17.38 -9.01 26.28
CA SER A 536 -17.20 -8.50 24.92
C SER A 536 -15.96 -7.60 24.78
N SER A 537 -15.43 -7.52 23.57
CA SER A 537 -14.37 -6.59 23.18
C SER A 537 -14.76 -5.83 21.92
N THR A 538 -14.39 -4.55 21.85
CA THR A 538 -14.63 -3.65 20.72
C THR A 538 -13.32 -3.14 20.08
N ARG A 539 -12.16 -3.72 20.40
CA ARG A 539 -10.87 -3.21 19.91
C ARG A 539 -10.43 -3.84 18.60
N THR A 540 -9.72 -3.03 17.79
CA THR A 540 -9.19 -3.35 16.47
C THR A 540 -7.81 -3.98 16.55
N TRP A 541 -7.58 -5.08 15.82
CA TRP A 541 -6.24 -5.66 15.65
C TRP A 541 -6.02 -6.21 14.24
N SER A 542 -4.76 -6.16 13.77
CA SER A 542 -4.35 -6.89 12.57
C SER A 542 -4.34 -8.40 12.83
N ALA A 543 -4.77 -9.19 11.83
CA ALA A 543 -4.95 -10.63 11.92
C ALA A 543 -3.76 -11.40 12.53
N ASP A 544 -4.05 -12.51 13.19
CA ASP A 544 -3.21 -13.63 13.62
C ASP A 544 -2.58 -13.63 15.01
N THR A 545 -2.68 -12.59 15.81
CA THR A 545 -2.22 -12.64 17.21
C THR A 545 -3.39 -12.49 18.17
N MET A 546 -3.45 -13.34 19.20
CA MET A 546 -4.40 -13.16 20.30
C MET A 546 -3.98 -11.96 21.12
N ARG A 547 -4.78 -10.89 21.13
CA ARG A 547 -4.36 -9.60 21.67
C ARG A 547 -5.22 -9.07 22.81
N ALA A 548 -6.27 -9.76 23.18
CA ALA A 548 -7.05 -9.37 24.34
C ALA A 548 -7.56 -10.57 25.12
N ILE A 549 -7.67 -10.39 26.42
CA ILE A 549 -8.47 -11.26 27.28
C ILE A 549 -9.79 -10.55 27.51
N ILE A 550 -10.88 -11.23 27.19
CA ILE A 550 -12.22 -10.84 27.60
C ILE A 550 -12.66 -11.71 28.76
N SER A 551 -13.40 -11.17 29.68
CA SER A 551 -13.90 -11.92 30.80
C SER A 551 -15.32 -11.50 31.17
N THR A 552 -16.16 -12.46 31.54
CA THR A 552 -17.42 -12.16 32.21
C THR A 552 -17.13 -11.64 33.61
N VAL A 553 -18.10 -10.97 34.19
CA VAL A 553 -18.13 -10.74 35.64
C VAL A 553 -18.29 -12.07 36.39
N ILE A 554 -17.95 -12.08 37.65
CA ILE A 554 -18.28 -13.21 38.53
C ILE A 554 -19.80 -13.17 38.74
N PHE A 555 -20.47 -14.30 38.43
CA PHE A 555 -21.91 -14.45 38.57
C PHE A 555 -22.22 -15.64 39.45
N LYS A 556 -23.30 -15.53 40.25
CA LYS A 556 -23.70 -16.57 41.19
C LYS A 556 -24.48 -17.66 40.49
N GLU A 557 -24.47 -18.86 41.09
CA GLU A 557 -25.33 -19.95 40.67
C GLU A 557 -26.81 -19.57 40.67
N SER A 558 -27.25 -18.80 41.65
CA SER A 558 -28.63 -18.27 41.74
C SER A 558 -29.01 -17.33 40.61
N ASP A 559 -28.03 -16.69 39.94
CA ASP A 559 -28.26 -15.77 38.81
C ASP A 559 -28.43 -16.53 37.50
N ILE A 560 -28.00 -17.79 37.43
CA ILE A 560 -28.14 -18.61 36.22
C ILE A 560 -29.64 -18.89 36.04
N ALA A 561 -30.25 -18.26 35.03
CA ALA A 561 -31.66 -18.39 34.74
C ALA A 561 -32.04 -19.87 34.52
N LEU A 562 -33.01 -20.34 35.29
CA LEU A 562 -33.71 -21.60 35.00
C LEU A 562 -34.61 -21.33 33.78
N GLU A 563 -34.30 -21.87 32.62
CA GLU A 563 -35.22 -21.81 31.48
C GLU A 563 -36.47 -22.63 31.78
N PRO A 564 -37.66 -22.00 31.82
CA PRO A 564 -38.91 -22.75 32.01
C PRO A 564 -39.28 -23.42 30.68
N THR A 565 -38.84 -24.64 30.47
CA THR A 565 -39.28 -25.44 29.34
C THR A 565 -40.47 -26.29 29.78
N TYR A 566 -41.68 -25.84 29.45
CA TYR A 566 -42.94 -26.59 29.52
C TYR A 566 -43.13 -27.45 30.78
N GLY A 567 -43.17 -26.81 31.93
CA GLY A 567 -43.55 -27.46 33.18
C GLY A 567 -42.49 -28.35 33.83
N TYR A 568 -41.30 -28.45 33.29
CA TYR A 568 -40.15 -29.11 33.92
C TYR A 568 -39.10 -28.06 34.25
N THR A 569 -38.75 -27.92 35.50
CA THR A 569 -37.60 -27.16 35.98
C THR A 569 -36.33 -27.98 35.69
N SER A 570 -35.96 -28.15 34.42
CA SER A 570 -34.69 -28.78 34.11
C SER A 570 -33.65 -27.68 33.92
N ARG A 571 -32.59 -27.70 34.73
CA ARG A 571 -31.38 -26.91 34.60
C ARG A 571 -30.51 -27.35 33.38
N ASN A 572 -31.16 -27.88 32.34
CA ASN A 572 -30.53 -28.40 31.14
C ASN A 572 -30.33 -27.24 30.15
N GLY A 573 -29.08 -26.96 29.79
CA GLY A 573 -28.79 -26.19 28.62
C GLY A 573 -28.21 -24.78 28.82
N THR A 574 -27.17 -24.69 29.63
CA THR A 574 -26.31 -23.49 29.60
C THR A 574 -25.44 -23.53 28.35
N ASN A 575 -25.75 -22.72 27.34
CA ASN A 575 -24.99 -22.73 26.10
C ASN A 575 -23.81 -21.77 26.19
N LEU A 576 -22.62 -22.28 25.93
CA LEU A 576 -21.45 -21.46 25.66
C LEU A 576 -21.48 -20.99 24.20
N LYS A 577 -21.52 -19.70 23.98
CA LYS A 577 -21.67 -19.08 22.65
C LYS A 577 -20.55 -18.08 22.38
N ILE A 578 -20.08 -18.04 21.14
CA ILE A 578 -19.29 -16.96 20.60
C ILE A 578 -20.17 -16.20 19.63
N THR A 579 -20.38 -14.90 19.85
CA THR A 579 -21.10 -14.03 18.92
C THR A 579 -20.09 -13.06 18.30
N ASN A 580 -19.96 -13.14 16.99
CA ASN A 580 -19.15 -12.24 16.20
C ASN A 580 -20.06 -11.31 15.41
N SER A 581 -20.29 -10.10 15.91
CA SER A 581 -21.15 -9.08 15.28
C SER A 581 -20.43 -8.25 14.22
N SER A 582 -19.22 -8.64 13.84
CA SER A 582 -18.39 -7.90 12.88
C SER A 582 -18.64 -8.32 11.43
N ALA A 583 -18.10 -7.54 10.49
CA ALA A 583 -18.02 -7.88 9.07
C ALA A 583 -16.84 -8.81 8.72
N TYR A 584 -16.04 -9.24 9.72
CA TYR A 584 -14.82 -10.02 9.52
C TYR A 584 -14.80 -11.25 10.44
N GLU A 585 -13.97 -12.24 10.09
CA GLU A 585 -13.74 -13.41 10.92
C GLU A 585 -13.10 -13.01 12.27
N ALA A 586 -13.50 -13.65 13.34
CA ALA A 586 -12.90 -13.54 14.65
C ALA A 586 -12.33 -14.90 15.09
N ARG A 587 -11.24 -14.85 15.86
CA ARG A 587 -10.61 -16.04 16.44
C ARG A 587 -10.65 -15.96 17.95
N VAL A 588 -11.02 -17.07 18.56
CA VAL A 588 -11.15 -17.23 20.02
C VAL A 588 -10.42 -18.48 20.44
N ARG A 589 -9.70 -18.45 21.56
CA ARG A 589 -9.10 -19.64 22.19
C ARG A 589 -8.96 -19.46 23.71
N ASN A 590 -8.46 -20.47 24.41
CA ASN A 590 -8.23 -20.48 25.86
C ASN A 590 -9.50 -20.05 26.62
N ILE A 591 -10.66 -20.62 26.26
CA ILE A 591 -11.89 -20.38 27.00
C ILE A 591 -11.81 -21.14 28.31
N THR A 592 -11.69 -20.39 29.41
CA THR A 592 -11.48 -20.95 30.74
C THR A 592 -12.64 -20.58 31.66
N LEU A 593 -13.18 -21.56 32.34
CA LEU A 593 -14.16 -21.41 33.41
C LEU A 593 -13.44 -21.35 34.76
N HIS A 594 -13.65 -20.31 35.50
CA HIS A 594 -13.14 -20.14 36.87
C HIS A 594 -14.28 -20.32 37.87
N ALA A 595 -14.00 -21.03 38.93
CA ALA A 595 -14.98 -21.35 39.97
C ALA A 595 -14.63 -20.66 41.29
N TYR A 596 -15.66 -20.17 41.96
CA TYR A 596 -15.54 -19.46 43.23
C TYR A 596 -16.64 -19.88 44.18
N LEU A 597 -16.42 -19.74 45.49
CA LEU A 597 -17.48 -19.64 46.48
C LEU A 597 -17.70 -18.16 46.82
N VAL A 598 -18.95 -17.76 46.91
CA VAL A 598 -19.36 -16.41 47.29
C VAL A 598 -20.42 -16.45 48.38
N LYS A 599 -20.34 -15.54 49.35
CA LYS A 599 -21.43 -15.43 50.33
C LYS A 599 -22.72 -15.06 49.64
N LYS A 600 -23.84 -15.72 50.00
CA LYS A 600 -25.16 -15.44 49.43
C LYS A 600 -25.61 -14.00 49.63
N SER A 601 -25.14 -13.34 50.70
CA SER A 601 -25.44 -11.94 51.01
C SER A 601 -24.59 -10.92 50.22
N THR A 602 -23.52 -11.37 49.54
CA THR A 602 -22.63 -10.46 48.80
C THR A 602 -23.33 -9.99 47.54
N SER A 603 -23.40 -8.64 47.35
CA SER A 603 -23.79 -8.06 46.07
C SER A 603 -22.61 -8.06 45.15
N LEU A 604 -22.71 -8.67 43.98
CA LEU A 604 -21.69 -8.66 42.94
C LEU A 604 -21.95 -7.50 41.98
N ASP A 605 -20.89 -6.82 41.57
CA ASP A 605 -20.97 -5.82 40.50
C ASP A 605 -20.93 -6.54 39.15
N TYR A 606 -22.05 -6.48 38.43
CA TYR A 606 -22.21 -7.10 37.11
C TYR A 606 -21.83 -6.16 35.96
N SER A 607 -21.12 -5.07 36.23
CA SER A 607 -20.59 -4.21 35.18
C SER A 607 -19.61 -5.01 34.30
N PRO A 608 -19.75 -4.97 32.96
CA PRO A 608 -18.85 -5.71 32.09
C PRO A 608 -17.42 -5.21 32.30
N LEU A 609 -16.51 -6.12 32.62
CA LEU A 609 -15.09 -5.82 32.69
C LEU A 609 -14.61 -5.47 31.28
N SER A 610 -13.88 -4.38 31.15
CA SER A 610 -13.22 -4.03 29.89
C SER A 610 -12.23 -5.12 29.49
N ALA A 611 -12.09 -5.38 28.18
CA ALA A 611 -11.07 -6.30 27.68
C ALA A 611 -9.68 -5.82 28.10
N VAL A 612 -8.86 -6.74 28.57
CA VAL A 612 -7.44 -6.48 28.84
C VAL A 612 -6.68 -6.68 27.55
N ASP A 613 -5.97 -5.64 27.13
CA ASP A 613 -5.12 -5.69 25.95
C ASP A 613 -3.83 -6.46 26.30
N LEU A 614 -3.52 -7.51 25.57
CA LEU A 614 -2.29 -8.29 25.75
C LEU A 614 -1.07 -7.68 25.03
N SER A 615 -1.24 -6.54 24.38
CA SER A 615 -0.17 -5.85 23.66
C SER A 615 0.61 -4.84 24.51
N GLU A 616 0.26 -4.65 25.80
CA GLU A 616 0.98 -3.79 26.73
C GLU A 616 2.12 -4.54 27.47
#